data_2310cef89bc66476a95c7af9e86c01dd
#
_entry.id   2310cef89bc66476a95c7af9e86c01dd
#
_cell.length_a   1.000
_cell.length_b   1.000
_cell.length_c   1.000
_cell.angle_alpha   90.00
_cell.angle_beta   90.00
_cell.angle_gamma   90.00
#
_symmetry.space_group_name_H-M   'P 1'
#
loop_
_entity.id
_entity.type
_entity.pdbx_description
1 polymer ?
#
loop_
_entity_poly.entity_id
_entity_poly.type
_entity_poly.pdbx_seq_one_letter_code
_entity_poly.pdbx_strand_id
1 'polypeptide(L)'
;MTALSPPPPAIAQAFRLALDAARALAGATAPNPPVGCAVLAADGSVLAVEAHQGAGLPHAEAAALAACRDRWEAVHTLVVTLEPCNHHGRTPPCSQAILASPARAVWIGAHDPNPAVAGGGARRLSAAGLDVAFVSGALAAESARLIAPFAMRATQGRPWLTLKQAFTTDGSMIPPPGERTFTSEASLDLAHALRRRADAVITGSGTILADAPLLTVRRVGDPRRAPRRLAILDRRRRTPDAYLAAARERGLDPSLHADIPALLADLAEGGALEALVEAGPTLSAAFLAADLWDERVVITKAARAGDPDTVEIVSREKAA
;
A
#
# COMPACT_ATOMS: atom_id res chain seq x y z
N MET A 1 5.53 9.69 -30.84
CA MET A 1 4.61 9.47 -29.70
C MET A 1 3.91 10.79 -29.45
N THR A 2 2.66 10.91 -29.84
CA THR A 2 1.83 12.08 -29.55
C THR A 2 1.68 12.17 -28.03
N ALA A 3 2.07 13.28 -27.43
CA ALA A 3 1.82 13.56 -26.01
C ALA A 3 0.31 13.44 -25.78
N LEU A 4 -0.10 12.49 -24.94
CA LEU A 4 -1.50 12.34 -24.56
C LEU A 4 -1.93 13.64 -23.88
N SER A 5 -2.99 14.27 -24.39
CA SER A 5 -3.57 15.46 -23.78
C SER A 5 -3.92 15.19 -22.32
N PRO A 6 -3.82 16.19 -21.43
CA PRO A 6 -4.25 16.01 -20.06
C PRO A 6 -5.73 15.60 -20.01
N PRO A 7 -6.13 14.77 -19.02
CA PRO A 7 -7.52 14.35 -18.91
C PRO A 7 -8.44 15.55 -18.65
N PRO A 8 -9.70 15.48 -19.08
CA PRO A 8 -10.70 16.52 -18.76
C PRO A 8 -10.75 16.81 -17.25
N PRO A 9 -11.07 18.05 -16.81
CA PRO A 9 -11.06 18.40 -15.39
C PRO A 9 -11.93 17.50 -14.50
N ALA A 10 -13.10 17.08 -14.96
CA ALA A 10 -13.97 16.15 -14.24
C ALA A 10 -13.31 14.77 -14.04
N ILE A 11 -12.63 14.25 -15.07
CA ILE A 11 -11.89 12.98 -15.00
C ILE A 11 -10.69 13.12 -14.03
N ALA A 12 -9.95 14.23 -14.08
CA ALA A 12 -8.84 14.48 -13.16
C ALA A 12 -9.32 14.56 -11.69
N GLN A 13 -10.46 15.18 -11.44
CA GLN A 13 -11.08 15.23 -10.11
C GLN A 13 -11.52 13.82 -9.66
N ALA A 14 -12.15 13.06 -10.52
CA ALA A 14 -12.58 11.70 -10.24
C ALA A 14 -11.40 10.78 -9.90
N PHE A 15 -10.27 10.92 -10.59
CA PHE A 15 -9.04 10.20 -10.23
C PHE A 15 -8.55 10.55 -8.83
N ARG A 16 -8.55 11.83 -8.45
CA ARG A 16 -8.13 12.22 -7.08
C ARG A 16 -9.02 11.58 -6.03
N LEU A 17 -10.34 11.62 -6.23
CA LEU A 17 -11.30 10.97 -5.31
C LEU A 17 -11.08 9.46 -5.22
N ALA A 18 -10.90 8.79 -6.36
CA ALA A 18 -10.64 7.35 -6.41
C ALA A 18 -9.30 6.99 -5.75
N LEU A 19 -8.24 7.76 -6.00
CA LEU A 19 -6.93 7.58 -5.36
C LEU A 19 -7.00 7.77 -3.84
N ASP A 20 -7.71 8.79 -3.37
CA ASP A 20 -7.85 9.06 -1.93
C ASP A 20 -8.64 7.95 -1.23
N ALA A 21 -9.74 7.48 -1.86
CA ALA A 21 -10.50 6.34 -1.35
C ALA A 21 -9.64 5.06 -1.27
N ALA A 22 -8.83 4.78 -2.28
CA ALA A 22 -7.92 3.63 -2.28
C ALA A 22 -6.80 3.77 -1.24
N ARG A 23 -6.18 4.95 -1.10
CA ARG A 23 -5.14 5.24 -0.08
C ARG A 23 -5.68 5.04 1.34
N ALA A 24 -6.95 5.38 1.57
CA ALA A 24 -7.58 5.16 2.86
C ALA A 24 -7.61 3.68 3.29
N LEU A 25 -7.52 2.75 2.34
CA LEU A 25 -7.56 1.29 2.57
C LEU A 25 -6.20 0.59 2.34
N ALA A 26 -5.14 1.33 1.99
CA ALA A 26 -3.80 0.76 1.91
C ALA A 26 -3.41 0.10 3.23
N GLY A 27 -2.87 -1.13 3.16
CA GLY A 27 -2.57 -1.98 4.31
C GLY A 27 -3.74 -2.82 4.85
N ALA A 28 -4.94 -2.73 4.21
CA ALA A 28 -6.10 -3.53 4.60
C ALA A 28 -6.61 -4.46 3.49
N THR A 29 -6.07 -4.34 2.26
CA THR A 29 -6.58 -5.06 1.08
C THR A 29 -5.80 -6.31 0.72
N ALA A 30 -4.61 -6.52 1.27
CA ALA A 30 -3.75 -7.65 0.94
C ALA A 30 -4.49 -9.00 0.98
N PRO A 31 -4.21 -9.91 0.05
CA PRO A 31 -3.18 -9.86 -1.00
C PRO A 31 -3.57 -9.06 -2.26
N ASN A 32 -4.74 -8.41 -2.29
CA ASN A 32 -5.20 -7.58 -3.40
C ASN A 32 -4.62 -6.15 -3.29
N PRO A 33 -4.40 -5.46 -4.43
CA PRO A 33 -3.97 -4.07 -4.40
C PRO A 33 -5.09 -3.15 -3.86
N PRO A 34 -4.74 -2.00 -3.28
CA PRO A 34 -5.72 -0.94 -3.02
C PRO A 34 -6.15 -0.32 -4.35
N VAL A 35 -7.42 -0.42 -4.66
CA VAL A 35 -8.02 0.11 -5.90
C VAL A 35 -9.21 0.99 -5.54
N GLY A 36 -9.32 2.13 -6.22
CA GLY A 36 -10.46 3.03 -6.13
C GLY A 36 -11.14 3.20 -7.48
N CYS A 37 -12.45 3.42 -7.45
CA CYS A 37 -13.26 3.67 -8.63
C CYS A 37 -14.24 4.81 -8.36
N ALA A 38 -14.33 5.75 -9.30
CA ALA A 38 -15.38 6.76 -9.34
C ALA A 38 -16.27 6.54 -10.57
N VAL A 39 -17.58 6.71 -10.41
CA VAL A 39 -18.57 6.64 -11.48
C VAL A 39 -19.13 8.04 -11.72
N LEU A 40 -19.16 8.46 -12.99
CA LEU A 40 -19.64 9.76 -13.39
C LEU A 40 -20.83 9.65 -14.35
N ALA A 41 -21.70 10.65 -14.29
CA ALA A 41 -22.72 10.90 -15.30
C ALA A 41 -22.11 11.54 -16.57
N ALA A 42 -22.92 11.66 -17.63
CA ALA A 42 -22.48 12.23 -18.91
C ALA A 42 -22.06 13.71 -18.81
N ASP A 43 -22.59 14.46 -17.85
CA ASP A 43 -22.20 15.85 -17.58
C ASP A 43 -20.92 15.98 -16.75
N GLY A 44 -20.31 14.85 -16.34
CA GLY A 44 -19.10 14.80 -15.50
C GLY A 44 -19.39 14.88 -14.00
N SER A 45 -20.63 14.93 -13.56
CA SER A 45 -20.97 14.87 -12.14
C SER A 45 -20.67 13.50 -11.55
N VAL A 46 -20.13 13.46 -10.31
CA VAL A 46 -19.78 12.21 -9.62
C VAL A 46 -21.03 11.57 -9.04
N LEU A 47 -21.30 10.34 -9.44
CA LEU A 47 -22.41 9.52 -8.94
C LEU A 47 -22.01 8.70 -7.71
N ALA A 48 -20.83 8.08 -7.74
CA ALA A 48 -20.31 7.28 -6.64
C ALA A 48 -18.78 7.27 -6.64
N VAL A 49 -18.21 7.07 -5.46
CA VAL A 49 -16.76 6.80 -5.27
C VAL A 49 -16.65 5.65 -4.27
N GLU A 50 -16.00 4.57 -4.67
CA GLU A 50 -15.79 3.41 -3.84
C GLU A 50 -14.36 2.89 -3.97
N ALA A 51 -13.94 2.09 -3.00
CA ALA A 51 -12.66 1.41 -3.04
C ALA A 51 -12.81 -0.05 -2.61
N HIS A 52 -11.86 -0.89 -3.04
CA HIS A 52 -11.80 -2.28 -2.64
C HIS A 52 -11.54 -2.39 -1.12
N GLN A 53 -12.48 -2.99 -0.40
CA GLN A 53 -12.50 -3.02 1.06
C GLN A 53 -11.64 -4.16 1.66
N GLY A 54 -11.24 -5.15 0.86
CA GLY A 54 -10.44 -6.27 1.33
C GLY A 54 -10.66 -7.56 0.55
N ALA A 55 -9.78 -8.52 0.74
CA ALA A 55 -9.81 -9.79 0.03
C ALA A 55 -11.14 -10.55 0.21
N GLY A 56 -11.73 -11.01 -0.90
CA GLY A 56 -13.03 -11.69 -0.93
C GLY A 56 -14.25 -10.77 -0.98
N LEU A 57 -14.07 -9.45 -0.81
CA LEU A 57 -15.12 -8.44 -0.98
C LEU A 57 -15.15 -7.93 -2.42
N PRO A 58 -16.22 -7.21 -2.83
CA PRO A 58 -16.33 -6.65 -4.17
C PRO A 58 -15.11 -5.77 -4.53
N HIS A 59 -14.68 -5.83 -5.79
CA HIS A 59 -13.69 -4.88 -6.30
C HIS A 59 -14.30 -3.48 -6.41
N ALA A 60 -13.45 -2.46 -6.50
CA ALA A 60 -13.87 -1.05 -6.47
C ALA A 60 -14.93 -0.72 -7.54
N GLU A 61 -14.76 -1.27 -8.77
CA GLU A 61 -15.69 -1.05 -9.88
C GLU A 61 -17.07 -1.63 -9.58
N ALA A 62 -17.11 -2.86 -9.08
CA ALA A 62 -18.37 -3.52 -8.73
C ALA A 62 -19.06 -2.82 -7.55
N ALA A 63 -18.29 -2.36 -6.55
CA ALA A 63 -18.81 -1.60 -5.43
C ALA A 63 -19.38 -0.24 -5.88
N ALA A 64 -18.64 0.49 -6.73
CA ALA A 64 -19.06 1.79 -7.25
C ALA A 64 -20.30 1.70 -8.13
N LEU A 65 -20.38 0.69 -9.00
CA LEU A 65 -21.58 0.42 -9.79
C LEU A 65 -22.80 0.05 -8.91
N ALA A 66 -22.56 -0.76 -7.87
CA ALA A 66 -23.62 -1.10 -6.91
C ALA A 66 -24.15 0.11 -6.14
N ALA A 67 -23.29 1.09 -5.85
CA ALA A 67 -23.70 2.36 -5.21
C ALA A 67 -24.51 3.28 -6.14
N CYS A 68 -24.51 3.01 -7.45
CA CYS A 68 -25.29 3.78 -8.45
C CYS A 68 -26.66 3.20 -8.75
N ARG A 69 -27.16 2.17 -8.02
CA ARG A 69 -28.43 1.48 -8.35
C ARG A 69 -29.60 2.43 -8.58
N ASP A 70 -29.78 3.42 -7.73
CA ASP A 70 -30.90 4.38 -7.84
C ASP A 70 -30.69 5.42 -8.94
N ARG A 71 -29.50 5.45 -9.55
CA ARG A 71 -29.11 6.36 -10.64
C ARG A 71 -28.46 5.59 -11.79
N TRP A 72 -28.86 4.32 -11.97
CA TRP A 72 -28.24 3.40 -12.91
C TRP A 72 -28.17 3.94 -14.34
N GLU A 73 -29.27 4.52 -14.83
CA GLU A 73 -29.34 5.08 -16.19
C GLU A 73 -28.46 6.32 -16.42
N ALA A 74 -27.99 6.95 -15.33
CA ALA A 74 -27.07 8.08 -15.40
C ALA A 74 -25.61 7.65 -15.49
N VAL A 75 -25.29 6.37 -15.27
CA VAL A 75 -23.91 5.85 -15.36
C VAL A 75 -23.37 6.04 -16.77
N HIS A 76 -22.28 6.78 -16.92
CA HIS A 76 -21.66 7.07 -18.22
C HIS A 76 -20.18 6.75 -18.26
N THR A 77 -19.40 7.18 -17.28
CA THR A 77 -17.95 7.02 -17.27
C THR A 77 -17.47 6.39 -15.95
N LEU A 78 -16.63 5.39 -16.03
CA LEU A 78 -15.86 4.89 -14.88
C LEU A 78 -14.44 5.44 -14.92
N VAL A 79 -13.94 5.81 -13.76
CA VAL A 79 -12.54 6.20 -13.53
C VAL A 79 -11.97 5.26 -12.47
N VAL A 80 -11.01 4.44 -12.82
CA VAL A 80 -10.44 3.41 -11.95
C VAL A 80 -8.93 3.54 -11.86
N THR A 81 -8.38 3.37 -10.66
CA THR A 81 -6.94 3.57 -10.41
C THR A 81 -6.05 2.46 -10.96
N LEU A 82 -6.62 1.27 -11.24
CA LEU A 82 -5.94 0.11 -11.80
C LEU A 82 -6.79 -0.50 -12.91
N GLU A 83 -6.16 -1.09 -13.91
CA GLU A 83 -6.84 -1.78 -15.01
C GLU A 83 -7.86 -2.81 -14.49
N PRO A 84 -9.13 -2.77 -14.95
CA PRO A 84 -10.18 -3.71 -14.54
C PRO A 84 -9.78 -5.16 -14.83
N CYS A 85 -9.96 -6.04 -13.87
CA CYS A 85 -9.64 -7.46 -14.06
C CYS A 85 -10.53 -8.11 -15.12
N ASN A 86 -9.97 -9.10 -15.84
CA ASN A 86 -10.67 -9.87 -16.88
C ASN A 86 -10.60 -11.39 -16.67
N HIS A 87 -10.27 -11.83 -15.48
CA HIS A 87 -10.24 -13.25 -15.11
C HIS A 87 -11.26 -13.54 -14.03
N HIS A 88 -11.79 -14.75 -14.03
CA HIS A 88 -12.63 -15.24 -12.94
C HIS A 88 -11.74 -15.61 -11.74
N GLY A 89 -11.90 -14.86 -10.66
CA GLY A 89 -11.30 -15.17 -9.38
C GLY A 89 -12.36 -15.62 -8.38
N ARG A 90 -12.29 -15.10 -7.15
CA ARG A 90 -13.33 -15.25 -6.13
C ARG A 90 -14.61 -14.48 -6.46
N THR A 91 -14.49 -13.46 -7.31
CA THR A 91 -15.57 -12.63 -7.82
C THR A 91 -15.59 -12.66 -9.35
N PRO A 92 -16.74 -12.38 -10.00
CA PRO A 92 -16.78 -12.19 -11.45
C PRO A 92 -15.82 -11.08 -11.90
N PRO A 93 -15.32 -11.12 -13.16
CA PRO A 93 -14.44 -10.09 -13.69
C PRO A 93 -15.08 -8.70 -13.67
N CYS A 94 -14.30 -7.68 -13.26
CA CYS A 94 -14.78 -6.30 -13.29
C CYS A 94 -15.13 -5.82 -14.71
N SER A 95 -14.39 -6.27 -15.73
CA SER A 95 -14.73 -6.02 -17.14
C SER A 95 -16.15 -6.48 -17.50
N GLN A 96 -16.62 -7.59 -16.93
CA GLN A 96 -18.00 -8.06 -17.15
C GLN A 96 -19.03 -7.17 -16.46
N ALA A 97 -18.76 -6.74 -15.22
CA ALA A 97 -19.66 -5.83 -14.50
C ALA A 97 -19.78 -4.48 -15.22
N ILE A 98 -18.67 -3.96 -15.75
CA ILE A 98 -18.65 -2.72 -16.53
C ILE A 98 -19.47 -2.87 -17.82
N LEU A 99 -19.28 -3.97 -18.56
CA LEU A 99 -20.03 -4.24 -19.80
C LEU A 99 -21.52 -4.46 -19.57
N ALA A 100 -21.93 -4.90 -18.39
CA ALA A 100 -23.33 -5.05 -18.01
C ALA A 100 -23.97 -3.73 -17.55
N SER A 101 -23.18 -2.65 -17.42
CA SER A 101 -23.66 -1.33 -17.03
C SER A 101 -23.93 -0.42 -18.24
N PRO A 102 -24.61 0.72 -18.07
CA PRO A 102 -24.80 1.72 -19.14
C PRO A 102 -23.51 2.48 -19.52
N ALA A 103 -22.37 2.19 -18.91
CA ALA A 103 -21.10 2.88 -19.14
C ALA A 103 -20.73 2.93 -20.63
N ARG A 104 -20.18 4.08 -21.04
CA ARG A 104 -19.69 4.35 -22.39
C ARG A 104 -18.20 4.56 -22.45
N ALA A 105 -17.59 4.96 -21.33
CA ALA A 105 -16.18 5.27 -21.25
C ALA A 105 -15.55 4.72 -19.96
N VAL A 106 -14.26 4.35 -20.04
CA VAL A 106 -13.46 3.93 -18.89
C VAL A 106 -12.10 4.62 -18.94
N TRP A 107 -11.76 5.35 -17.90
CA TRP A 107 -10.43 5.91 -17.69
C TRP A 107 -9.66 5.10 -16.65
N ILE A 108 -8.43 4.71 -16.99
CA ILE A 108 -7.59 3.78 -16.22
C ILE A 108 -6.34 4.49 -15.75
N GLY A 109 -5.98 4.32 -14.46
CA GLY A 109 -4.82 4.92 -13.83
C GLY A 109 -3.51 4.22 -14.18
N ALA A 110 -3.45 2.93 -13.93
CA ALA A 110 -2.26 2.11 -14.16
C ALA A 110 -2.62 0.80 -14.86
N HIS A 111 -1.70 0.24 -15.63
CA HIS A 111 -1.81 -1.11 -16.17
C HIS A 111 -1.72 -2.15 -15.03
N ASP A 112 -2.37 -3.30 -15.21
CA ASP A 112 -2.16 -4.43 -14.32
C ASP A 112 -0.71 -4.93 -14.47
N PRO A 113 0.09 -4.93 -13.39
CA PRO A 113 1.49 -5.36 -13.46
C PRO A 113 1.67 -6.88 -13.57
N ASN A 114 0.61 -7.68 -13.39
CA ASN A 114 0.68 -9.13 -13.51
C ASN A 114 0.73 -9.54 -14.98
N PRO A 115 1.86 -10.11 -15.47
CA PRO A 115 2.02 -10.45 -16.88
C PRO A 115 0.97 -11.42 -17.43
N ALA A 116 0.39 -12.25 -16.56
CA ALA A 116 -0.62 -13.24 -16.94
C ALA A 116 -1.99 -12.61 -17.25
N VAL A 117 -2.24 -11.37 -16.81
CA VAL A 117 -3.55 -10.71 -16.93
C VAL A 117 -3.48 -9.31 -17.54
N ALA A 118 -2.28 -8.76 -17.69
CA ALA A 118 -2.03 -7.41 -18.21
C ALA A 118 -2.73 -7.15 -19.55
N GLY A 119 -3.38 -5.99 -19.68
CA GLY A 119 -4.06 -5.55 -20.91
C GLY A 119 -5.33 -6.33 -21.25
N GLY A 120 -5.73 -7.30 -20.44
CA GLY A 120 -6.90 -8.13 -20.72
C GLY A 120 -8.22 -7.39 -20.53
N GLY A 121 -8.31 -6.59 -19.49
CA GLY A 121 -9.51 -5.80 -19.16
C GLY A 121 -9.74 -4.66 -20.14
N ALA A 122 -8.74 -3.83 -20.34
CA ALA A 122 -8.81 -2.69 -21.26
C ALA A 122 -9.14 -3.13 -22.69
N ARG A 123 -8.48 -4.17 -23.19
CA ARG A 123 -8.75 -4.73 -24.53
C ARG A 123 -10.18 -5.25 -24.68
N ARG A 124 -10.68 -5.98 -23.67
CA ARG A 124 -12.06 -6.50 -23.69
C ARG A 124 -13.08 -5.38 -23.73
N LEU A 125 -12.90 -4.34 -22.91
CA LEU A 125 -13.82 -3.19 -22.88
C LEU A 125 -13.80 -2.43 -24.20
N SER A 126 -12.62 -2.15 -24.74
CA SER A 126 -12.47 -1.50 -26.06
C SER A 126 -13.04 -2.31 -27.20
N ALA A 127 -12.81 -3.65 -27.23
CA ALA A 127 -13.38 -4.54 -28.24
C ALA A 127 -14.91 -4.60 -28.17
N ALA A 128 -15.50 -4.32 -27.03
CA ALA A 128 -16.96 -4.23 -26.83
C ALA A 128 -17.52 -2.84 -27.17
N GLY A 129 -16.69 -1.90 -27.63
CA GLY A 129 -17.11 -0.57 -28.11
C GLY A 129 -17.13 0.53 -27.06
N LEU A 130 -16.54 0.32 -25.87
CA LEU A 130 -16.35 1.39 -24.90
C LEU A 130 -15.13 2.27 -25.26
N ASP A 131 -15.21 3.55 -24.97
CA ASP A 131 -14.08 4.45 -25.03
C ASP A 131 -13.15 4.19 -23.86
N VAL A 132 -11.98 3.59 -24.12
CA VAL A 132 -11.00 3.24 -23.10
C VAL A 132 -9.75 4.11 -23.23
N ALA A 133 -9.39 4.81 -22.16
CA ALA A 133 -8.20 5.64 -22.11
C ALA A 133 -7.38 5.39 -20.84
N PHE A 134 -6.06 5.44 -20.94
CA PHE A 134 -5.15 5.51 -19.80
C PHE A 134 -4.82 6.96 -19.50
N VAL A 135 -4.83 7.33 -18.22
CA VAL A 135 -4.38 8.66 -17.80
C VAL A 135 -2.85 8.76 -17.96
N SER A 136 -2.35 9.99 -18.09
CA SER A 136 -0.93 10.27 -18.21
C SER A 136 -0.44 11.25 -17.13
N GLY A 137 0.88 11.47 -17.06
CA GLY A 137 1.49 12.44 -16.17
C GLY A 137 1.36 12.06 -14.68
N ALA A 138 1.12 13.06 -13.83
CA ALA A 138 1.10 12.89 -12.38
C ALA A 138 0.08 11.84 -11.88
N LEU A 139 -1.11 11.81 -12.45
CA LEU A 139 -2.15 10.87 -12.04
C LEU A 139 -1.80 9.42 -12.37
N ALA A 140 -1.14 9.17 -13.52
CA ALA A 140 -0.62 7.85 -13.85
C ALA A 140 0.49 7.44 -12.89
N ALA A 141 1.43 8.35 -12.59
CA ALA A 141 2.50 8.11 -11.63
C ALA A 141 1.96 7.85 -10.22
N GLU A 142 0.93 8.57 -9.78
CA GLU A 142 0.28 8.34 -8.49
C GLU A 142 -0.45 7.01 -8.44
N SER A 143 -1.14 6.62 -9.51
CA SER A 143 -1.81 5.32 -9.63
C SER A 143 -0.80 4.17 -9.59
N ALA A 144 0.31 4.28 -10.33
CA ALA A 144 1.39 3.30 -10.33
C ALA A 144 2.05 3.18 -8.95
N ARG A 145 2.30 4.32 -8.28
CA ARG A 145 2.88 4.33 -6.92
C ARG A 145 1.96 3.66 -5.90
N LEU A 146 0.65 3.87 -6.00
CA LEU A 146 -0.33 3.26 -5.10
C LEU A 146 -0.27 1.74 -5.15
N ILE A 147 -0.07 1.15 -6.32
CA ILE A 147 -0.01 -0.29 -6.52
C ILE A 147 1.41 -0.86 -6.56
N ALA A 148 2.45 -0.03 -6.33
CA ALA A 148 3.85 -0.48 -6.39
C ALA A 148 4.14 -1.70 -5.49
N PRO A 149 3.58 -1.82 -4.26
CA PRO A 149 3.73 -3.03 -3.46
C PRO A 149 3.12 -4.28 -4.11
N PHE A 150 1.97 -4.14 -4.76
CA PHE A 150 1.36 -5.23 -5.51
C PHE A 150 2.19 -5.59 -6.75
N ALA A 151 2.69 -4.60 -7.49
CA ALA A 151 3.56 -4.80 -8.64
C ALA A 151 4.85 -5.54 -8.25
N MET A 152 5.47 -5.16 -7.11
CA MET A 152 6.65 -5.84 -6.59
C MET A 152 6.38 -7.33 -6.33
N ARG A 153 5.27 -7.63 -5.67
CA ARG A 153 4.89 -9.02 -5.41
C ARG A 153 4.59 -9.80 -6.69
N ALA A 154 3.87 -9.19 -7.64
CA ALA A 154 3.49 -9.84 -8.90
C ALA A 154 4.70 -10.13 -9.81
N THR A 155 5.72 -9.27 -9.82
CA THR A 155 6.87 -9.37 -10.73
C THR A 155 8.11 -9.97 -10.08
N GLN A 156 8.31 -9.78 -8.77
CA GLN A 156 9.52 -10.20 -8.04
C GLN A 156 9.25 -11.27 -6.99
N GLY A 157 7.98 -11.62 -6.72
CA GLY A 157 7.62 -12.66 -5.77
C GLY A 157 7.89 -12.32 -4.30
N ARG A 158 8.14 -11.05 -3.96
CA ARG A 158 8.42 -10.59 -2.59
C ARG A 158 7.60 -9.34 -2.23
N PRO A 159 7.40 -9.05 -0.94
CA PRO A 159 6.79 -7.79 -0.53
C PRO A 159 7.68 -6.58 -0.87
N TRP A 160 7.07 -5.42 -1.03
CA TRP A 160 7.73 -4.12 -1.02
C TRP A 160 8.31 -3.86 0.36
N LEU A 161 9.56 -3.39 0.42
CA LEU A 161 10.28 -3.17 1.67
C LEU A 161 10.48 -1.68 1.93
N THR A 162 9.77 -1.15 2.92
CA THR A 162 9.99 0.20 3.44
C THR A 162 10.93 0.15 4.63
N LEU A 163 12.14 0.67 4.50
CA LEU A 163 13.13 0.74 5.57
C LEU A 163 13.03 2.10 6.28
N LYS A 164 12.51 2.11 7.50
CA LYS A 164 12.43 3.31 8.33
C LYS A 164 13.59 3.35 9.32
N GLN A 165 14.32 4.45 9.31
CA GLN A 165 15.42 4.74 10.24
C GLN A 165 15.15 6.08 10.94
N ALA A 166 15.54 6.17 12.22
CA ALA A 166 15.51 7.44 12.95
C ALA A 166 16.91 7.68 13.57
N PHE A 167 17.40 8.89 13.45
CA PHE A 167 18.70 9.30 13.93
C PHE A 167 18.60 10.47 14.91
N THR A 168 19.35 10.41 15.98
CA THR A 168 19.62 11.56 16.86
C THR A 168 20.51 12.58 16.13
N THR A 169 20.74 13.73 16.71
CA THR A 169 21.60 14.80 16.16
C THR A 169 23.05 14.39 15.99
N ASP A 170 23.52 13.42 16.77
CA ASP A 170 24.88 12.83 16.69
C ASP A 170 24.93 11.58 15.78
N GLY A 171 23.84 11.26 15.07
CA GLY A 171 23.79 10.16 14.11
C GLY A 171 23.55 8.78 14.72
N SER A 172 23.15 8.68 16.00
CA SER A 172 22.78 7.42 16.64
C SER A 172 21.33 7.03 16.31
N MET A 173 21.09 5.74 16.10
CA MET A 173 19.74 5.17 16.04
C MET A 173 19.23 4.74 17.42
N ILE A 174 20.04 4.85 18.45
CA ILE A 174 19.71 4.44 19.81
C ILE A 174 19.29 5.67 20.58
N PRO A 175 18.11 5.66 21.27
CA PRO A 175 17.71 6.77 22.12
C PRO A 175 18.72 7.07 23.21
N PRO A 176 18.81 8.32 23.68
CA PRO A 176 19.58 8.68 24.88
C PRO A 176 19.14 7.85 26.09
N PRO A 177 20.04 7.64 27.07
CA PRO A 177 19.69 6.91 28.29
C PRO A 177 18.46 7.47 28.98
N GLY A 178 17.47 6.61 29.28
CA GLY A 178 16.23 6.98 29.93
C GLY A 178 15.12 7.48 28.98
N GLU A 179 15.40 7.71 27.70
CA GLU A 179 14.40 8.06 26.70
C GLU A 179 13.94 6.81 25.93
N ARG A 180 12.64 6.74 25.63
CA ARG A 180 12.07 5.69 24.76
C ARG A 180 11.96 6.13 23.30
N THR A 181 11.93 7.43 23.06
CA THR A 181 11.88 8.05 21.74
C THR A 181 12.59 9.39 21.81
N PHE A 182 13.14 9.81 20.69
CA PHE A 182 13.83 11.10 20.58
C PHE A 182 13.30 11.96 19.42
N THR A 183 12.35 11.43 18.65
CA THR A 183 11.76 12.13 17.52
C THR A 183 10.51 12.90 17.91
N SER A 184 10.13 13.88 17.09
CA SER A 184 8.96 14.74 17.29
C SER A 184 7.63 13.97 17.19
N GLU A 185 6.55 14.59 17.69
CA GLU A 185 5.20 14.05 17.59
C GLU A 185 4.80 13.78 16.12
N ALA A 186 5.13 14.70 15.20
CA ALA A 186 4.88 14.53 13.77
C ALA A 186 5.63 13.30 13.18
N SER A 187 6.87 13.07 13.63
CA SER A 187 7.64 11.88 13.24
C SER A 187 7.08 10.59 13.81
N LEU A 188 6.51 10.64 15.01
CA LEU A 188 5.78 9.51 15.58
C LEU A 188 4.49 9.21 14.80
N ASP A 189 3.75 10.24 14.39
CA ASP A 189 2.56 10.09 13.53
C ASP A 189 2.92 9.47 12.20
N LEU A 190 4.04 9.91 11.58
CA LEU A 190 4.57 9.30 10.35
C LEU A 190 4.91 7.82 10.56
N ALA A 191 5.60 7.45 11.64
CA ALA A 191 5.92 6.05 11.93
C ALA A 191 4.64 5.20 12.06
N HIS A 192 3.59 5.73 12.68
CA HIS A 192 2.29 5.05 12.76
C HIS A 192 1.57 4.99 11.41
N ALA A 193 1.69 6.01 10.57
CA ALA A 193 1.16 5.99 9.19
C ALA A 193 1.87 4.94 8.33
N LEU A 194 3.19 4.79 8.47
CA LEU A 194 3.95 3.73 7.80
C LEU A 194 3.52 2.33 8.26
N ARG A 195 3.36 2.12 9.59
CA ARG A 195 2.85 0.84 10.10
C ARG A 195 1.44 0.54 9.61
N ARG A 196 0.57 1.56 9.53
CA ARG A 196 -0.79 1.42 9.02
C ARG A 196 -0.81 0.92 7.58
N ARG A 197 0.06 1.44 6.73
CA ARG A 197 0.18 1.08 5.32
C ARG A 197 0.72 -0.34 5.10
N ALA A 198 1.60 -0.80 5.99
CA ALA A 198 2.27 -2.09 5.88
C ALA A 198 1.39 -3.27 6.31
N ASP A 199 1.50 -4.39 5.61
CA ASP A 199 0.89 -5.67 5.98
C ASP A 199 1.67 -6.38 7.08
N ALA A 200 2.97 -6.13 7.13
CA ALA A 200 3.89 -6.70 8.11
C ALA A 200 4.84 -5.65 8.67
N VAL A 201 5.22 -5.83 9.93
CA VAL A 201 6.37 -5.11 10.53
C VAL A 201 7.50 -6.11 10.73
N ILE A 202 8.68 -5.76 10.27
CA ILE A 202 9.90 -6.55 10.44
C ILE A 202 10.76 -5.91 11.52
N THR A 203 11.18 -6.69 12.51
CA THR A 203 12.10 -6.23 13.55
C THR A 203 13.12 -7.32 13.92
N GLY A 204 14.06 -6.99 14.79
CA GLY A 204 15.03 -7.96 15.31
C GLY A 204 14.85 -8.24 16.79
N SER A 205 15.25 -9.44 17.24
CA SER A 205 15.25 -9.80 18.66
C SER A 205 16.07 -8.84 19.53
N GLY A 206 17.12 -8.20 18.96
CA GLY A 206 17.88 -7.18 19.66
C GLY A 206 17.05 -5.96 20.04
N THR A 207 16.20 -5.46 19.12
CA THR A 207 15.26 -4.35 19.37
C THR A 207 14.22 -4.74 20.43
N ILE A 208 13.71 -5.96 20.37
CA ILE A 208 12.74 -6.46 21.35
C ILE A 208 13.34 -6.52 22.76
N LEU A 209 14.57 -7.01 22.87
CA LEU A 209 15.25 -7.12 24.16
C LEU A 209 15.65 -5.77 24.75
N ALA A 210 15.96 -4.77 23.90
CA ALA A 210 16.33 -3.43 24.34
C ALA A 210 15.11 -2.61 24.78
N ASP A 211 14.04 -2.59 23.97
CA ASP A 211 12.99 -1.59 24.06
C ASP A 211 11.58 -2.17 24.28
N ALA A 212 11.41 -3.48 24.11
CA ALA A 212 10.10 -4.16 24.12
C ALA A 212 9.01 -3.35 23.35
N PRO A 213 9.26 -2.96 22.08
CA PRO A 213 8.42 -2.01 21.36
C PRO A 213 7.03 -2.60 21.10
N LEU A 214 5.99 -1.77 21.14
CA LEU A 214 4.62 -2.24 20.89
C LEU A 214 4.35 -2.57 19.42
N LEU A 215 4.96 -1.86 18.48
CA LEU A 215 4.87 -2.01 17.01
C LEU A 215 3.43 -2.00 16.45
N THR A 216 2.49 -1.43 17.17
CA THR A 216 1.07 -1.30 16.80
C THR A 216 0.78 0.05 16.17
N VAL A 217 -0.37 0.17 15.50
CA VAL A 217 -0.93 1.45 15.03
C VAL A 217 -1.82 2.02 16.13
N ARG A 218 -1.53 3.24 16.62
CA ARG A 218 -2.27 3.85 17.74
C ARG A 218 -2.56 5.34 17.56
N ARG A 219 -1.83 6.01 16.65
CA ARG A 219 -1.91 7.48 16.48
C ARG A 219 -2.73 7.90 15.27
N VAL A 220 -2.99 6.96 14.37
CA VAL A 220 -3.79 7.16 13.15
C VAL A 220 -4.85 6.08 13.07
N GLY A 221 -5.95 6.35 12.35
CA GLY A 221 -6.99 5.34 12.13
C GLY A 221 -6.44 4.16 11.35
N ASP A 222 -6.78 2.93 11.75
CA ASP A 222 -6.35 1.69 11.08
C ASP A 222 -7.58 0.97 10.52
N PRO A 223 -7.75 0.86 9.19
CA PRO A 223 -8.87 0.17 8.58
C PRO A 223 -8.73 -1.36 8.63
N ARG A 224 -7.56 -1.87 9.02
CA ARG A 224 -7.27 -3.30 9.04
C ARG A 224 -8.07 -4.02 10.10
N ARG A 225 -8.72 -5.11 9.73
CA ARG A 225 -9.51 -5.97 10.63
C ARG A 225 -8.75 -7.22 11.07
N ALA A 226 -7.85 -7.73 10.23
CA ALA A 226 -7.02 -8.89 10.53
C ALA A 226 -5.76 -8.48 11.32
N PRO A 227 -5.20 -9.36 12.17
CA PRO A 227 -3.92 -9.12 12.82
C PRO A 227 -2.83 -8.75 11.82
N ARG A 228 -2.00 -7.76 12.17
CA ARG A 228 -0.82 -7.38 11.37
C ARG A 228 0.31 -8.33 11.69
N ARG A 229 0.98 -8.84 10.66
CA ARG A 229 2.12 -9.73 10.85
C ARG A 229 3.27 -8.99 11.52
N LEU A 230 3.92 -9.65 12.49
CA LEU A 230 5.13 -9.19 13.15
C LEU A 230 6.24 -10.22 12.89
N ALA A 231 7.04 -9.98 11.85
CA ALA A 231 8.13 -10.87 11.47
C ALA A 231 9.41 -10.51 12.26
N ILE A 232 9.87 -11.41 13.10
CA ILE A 232 10.99 -11.16 14.01
C ILE A 232 12.20 -11.95 13.54
N LEU A 233 13.29 -11.26 13.19
CA LEU A 233 14.57 -11.90 12.90
C LEU A 233 15.25 -12.30 14.21
N ASP A 234 15.28 -13.58 14.52
CA ASP A 234 15.79 -14.12 15.77
C ASP A 234 16.50 -15.48 15.60
N ARG A 235 17.66 -15.46 14.96
CA ARG A 235 18.48 -16.66 14.73
C ARG A 235 18.82 -17.44 16.00
N ARG A 236 18.88 -16.76 17.15
CA ARG A 236 19.32 -17.33 18.44
C ARG A 236 18.13 -17.67 19.35
N ARG A 237 16.90 -17.47 18.92
CA ARG A 237 15.67 -17.69 19.70
C ARG A 237 15.71 -17.01 21.07
N ARG A 238 16.04 -15.71 21.10
CA ARG A 238 16.15 -14.90 22.32
C ARG A 238 14.90 -14.10 22.64
N THR A 239 13.95 -14.04 21.72
CA THR A 239 12.69 -13.30 21.92
C THR A 239 11.89 -14.00 23.03
N PRO A 240 11.53 -13.29 24.12
CA PRO A 240 10.78 -13.88 25.21
C PRO A 240 9.36 -14.31 24.79
N ASP A 241 8.93 -15.48 25.24
CA ASP A 241 7.54 -15.96 24.99
C ASP A 241 6.49 -14.99 25.51
N ALA A 242 6.76 -14.33 26.63
CA ALA A 242 5.89 -13.29 27.17
C ALA A 242 5.70 -12.12 26.21
N TYR A 243 6.75 -11.72 25.47
CA TYR A 243 6.61 -10.67 24.44
C TYR A 243 5.72 -11.14 23.29
N LEU A 244 5.89 -12.40 22.83
CA LEU A 244 5.09 -12.99 21.75
C LEU A 244 3.61 -13.08 22.15
N ALA A 245 3.33 -13.52 23.37
CA ALA A 245 1.97 -13.55 23.91
C ALA A 245 1.33 -12.16 23.96
N ALA A 246 2.03 -11.19 24.54
CA ALA A 246 1.57 -9.82 24.62
C ALA A 246 1.43 -9.15 23.21
N ALA A 247 2.22 -9.56 22.22
CA ALA A 247 2.06 -9.09 20.83
C ALA A 247 0.75 -9.58 20.22
N ARG A 248 0.37 -10.86 20.47
CA ARG A 248 -0.93 -11.42 20.01
C ARG A 248 -2.12 -10.71 20.66
N GLU A 249 -2.05 -10.45 21.96
CA GLU A 249 -3.09 -9.68 22.68
C GLU A 249 -3.29 -8.28 22.11
N ARG A 250 -2.23 -7.68 21.56
CA ARG A 250 -2.28 -6.37 20.89
C ARG A 250 -2.73 -6.42 19.42
N GLY A 251 -3.17 -7.58 18.92
CA GLY A 251 -3.63 -7.77 17.55
C GLY A 251 -2.50 -7.89 16.52
N LEU A 252 -1.31 -8.33 16.94
CA LEU A 252 -0.23 -8.70 16.04
C LEU A 252 -0.16 -10.23 15.88
N ASP A 253 0.37 -10.68 14.75
CA ASP A 253 0.65 -12.09 14.47
C ASP A 253 2.17 -12.30 14.39
N PRO A 254 2.83 -12.62 15.54
CA PRO A 254 4.28 -12.74 15.60
C PRO A 254 4.78 -14.08 15.06
N SER A 255 5.82 -14.03 14.22
CA SER A 255 6.58 -15.16 13.71
C SER A 255 8.08 -14.95 13.88
N LEU A 256 8.84 -16.05 14.12
CA LEU A 256 10.28 -16.03 14.32
C LEU A 256 11.01 -16.63 13.12
N HIS A 257 12.02 -15.94 12.65
CA HIS A 257 12.81 -16.33 11.47
C HIS A 257 14.30 -16.33 11.76
N ALA A 258 15.02 -17.31 11.21
CA ALA A 258 16.47 -17.44 11.39
C ALA A 258 17.26 -16.46 10.49
N ASP A 259 16.74 -16.14 9.32
CA ASP A 259 17.40 -15.30 8.32
C ASP A 259 16.38 -14.47 7.50
N ILE A 260 16.90 -13.49 6.75
CA ILE A 260 16.09 -12.60 5.94
C ILE A 260 15.40 -13.33 4.76
N PRO A 261 16.06 -14.24 4.02
CA PRO A 261 15.39 -14.97 2.93
C PRO A 261 14.17 -15.76 3.40
N ALA A 262 14.27 -16.53 4.50
CA ALA A 262 13.16 -17.28 5.06
C ALA A 262 12.02 -16.36 5.53
N LEU A 263 12.35 -15.21 6.13
CA LEU A 263 11.38 -14.20 6.54
C LEU A 263 10.62 -13.63 5.33
N LEU A 264 11.33 -13.25 4.28
CA LEU A 264 10.69 -12.67 3.09
C LEU A 264 9.84 -13.69 2.33
N ALA A 265 10.28 -14.96 2.27
CA ALA A 265 9.52 -16.04 1.66
C ALA A 265 8.19 -16.28 2.40
N ASP A 266 8.23 -16.35 3.74
CA ASP A 266 7.03 -16.50 4.58
C ASP A 266 6.05 -15.33 4.43
N LEU A 267 6.55 -14.09 4.37
CA LEU A 267 5.71 -12.92 4.12
C LEU A 267 5.07 -12.94 2.74
N ALA A 268 5.81 -13.34 1.71
CA ALA A 268 5.31 -13.47 0.35
C ALA A 268 4.24 -14.57 0.23
N GLU A 269 4.48 -15.75 0.83
CA GLU A 269 3.52 -16.87 0.87
C GLU A 269 2.23 -16.45 1.59
N GLY A 270 2.36 -15.73 2.70
CA GLY A 270 1.24 -15.15 3.45
C GLY A 270 0.51 -14.00 2.73
N GLY A 271 0.95 -13.61 1.53
CA GLY A 271 0.27 -12.62 0.70
C GLY A 271 0.55 -11.16 1.09
N ALA A 272 1.56 -10.88 1.90
CA ALA A 272 1.94 -9.51 2.23
C ALA A 272 2.36 -8.74 0.98
N LEU A 273 1.85 -7.54 0.82
CA LEU A 273 2.23 -6.63 -0.26
C LEU A 273 3.36 -5.70 0.18
N GLU A 274 3.27 -5.14 1.39
CA GLU A 274 4.26 -4.23 1.94
C GLU A 274 4.70 -4.67 3.34
N ALA A 275 6.01 -4.61 3.59
CA ALA A 275 6.60 -4.83 4.90
C ALA A 275 7.44 -3.63 5.33
N LEU A 276 7.18 -3.13 6.55
CA LEU A 276 7.94 -2.06 7.17
C LEU A 276 9.07 -2.63 8.01
N VAL A 277 10.30 -2.31 7.68
CA VAL A 277 11.47 -2.63 8.51
C VAL A 277 11.65 -1.54 9.56
N GLU A 278 11.31 -1.87 10.80
CA GLU A 278 11.54 -1.05 12.01
C GLU A 278 12.48 -1.79 12.96
N ALA A 279 13.76 -1.54 12.79
CA ALA A 279 14.80 -2.32 13.45
C ALA A 279 15.95 -1.43 13.93
N GLY A 280 16.72 -1.95 14.87
CA GLY A 280 17.96 -1.31 15.32
C GLY A 280 19.05 -1.31 14.24
N PRO A 281 20.20 -0.66 14.53
CA PRO A 281 21.24 -0.37 13.54
C PRO A 281 21.78 -1.63 12.83
N THR A 282 21.98 -2.72 13.55
CA THR A 282 22.55 -3.96 12.97
C THR A 282 21.66 -4.57 11.89
N LEU A 283 20.35 -4.70 12.15
CA LEU A 283 19.43 -5.29 11.17
C LEU A 283 19.15 -4.32 10.02
N SER A 284 19.03 -3.02 10.29
CA SER A 284 18.92 -1.99 9.26
C SER A 284 20.12 -2.01 8.31
N ALA A 285 21.35 -2.12 8.85
CA ALA A 285 22.55 -2.25 8.04
C ALA A 285 22.57 -3.54 7.19
N ALA A 286 22.05 -4.66 7.72
CA ALA A 286 21.95 -5.91 6.97
C ALA A 286 20.99 -5.79 5.76
N PHE A 287 19.84 -5.12 5.92
CA PHE A 287 18.91 -4.84 4.80
C PHE A 287 19.56 -3.93 3.74
N LEU A 288 20.29 -2.90 4.17
CA LEU A 288 21.01 -2.00 3.26
C LEU A 288 22.14 -2.73 2.51
N ALA A 289 22.95 -3.51 3.20
CA ALA A 289 24.06 -4.26 2.61
C ALA A 289 23.60 -5.34 1.62
N ALA A 290 22.43 -5.94 1.89
CA ALA A 290 21.81 -6.91 0.99
C ALA A 290 21.01 -6.25 -0.15
N ASP A 291 20.99 -4.94 -0.22
CA ASP A 291 20.19 -4.16 -1.19
C ASP A 291 18.69 -4.45 -1.14
N LEU A 292 18.18 -4.85 0.02
CA LEU A 292 16.79 -5.23 0.28
C LEU A 292 15.99 -4.06 0.86
N TRP A 293 15.68 -3.07 0.01
CA TRP A 293 14.77 -1.97 0.29
C TRP A 293 14.24 -1.38 -1.01
N ASP A 294 13.02 -0.93 -1.00
CA ASP A 294 12.36 -0.28 -2.14
C ASP A 294 12.05 1.19 -1.82
N GLU A 295 11.78 1.49 -0.56
CA GLU A 295 11.63 2.83 -0.02
C GLU A 295 12.45 2.97 1.27
N ARG A 296 13.15 4.08 1.42
CA ARG A 296 13.82 4.47 2.67
C ARG A 296 13.15 5.72 3.23
N VAL A 297 12.84 5.67 4.51
CA VAL A 297 12.34 6.81 5.28
C VAL A 297 13.34 7.09 6.38
N VAL A 298 14.07 8.19 6.25
CA VAL A 298 15.10 8.61 7.20
C VAL A 298 14.57 9.83 7.95
N ILE A 299 14.47 9.69 9.27
CA ILE A 299 14.05 10.75 10.18
C ILE A 299 15.28 11.19 10.98
N THR A 300 15.64 12.46 10.92
CA THR A 300 16.74 13.02 11.71
C THR A 300 16.18 14.04 12.71
N LYS A 301 16.43 13.79 13.99
CA LYS A 301 16.02 14.69 15.08
C LYS A 301 16.50 16.11 14.81
N ALA A 302 15.63 17.09 15.01
CA ALA A 302 16.02 18.49 14.94
C ALA A 302 17.04 18.85 16.00
N ALA A 303 18.00 19.73 15.65
CA ALA A 303 19.05 20.20 16.55
C ALA A 303 18.51 21.08 17.69
N ARG A 304 17.38 21.80 17.47
CA ARG A 304 16.75 22.65 18.47
C ARG A 304 15.42 22.03 18.91
N ALA A 305 15.16 22.10 20.18
CA ALA A 305 13.86 21.70 20.73
C ALA A 305 12.73 22.58 20.15
N GLY A 306 11.68 21.95 19.67
CA GLY A 306 10.54 22.61 19.04
C GLY A 306 10.61 22.75 17.52
N ASP A 307 11.77 22.58 16.90
CA ASP A 307 11.87 22.49 15.45
C ASP A 307 11.36 21.14 14.93
N PRO A 308 10.82 21.06 13.70
CA PRO A 308 10.44 19.80 13.09
C PRO A 308 11.66 18.97 12.75
N ASP A 309 11.55 17.63 12.92
CA ASP A 309 12.57 16.72 12.42
C ASP A 309 12.69 16.79 10.91
N THR A 310 13.90 16.52 10.40
CA THR A 310 14.09 16.34 8.95
C THR A 310 13.62 14.96 8.54
N VAL A 311 12.79 14.88 7.49
CA VAL A 311 12.31 13.61 6.93
C VAL A 311 12.74 13.54 5.47
N GLU A 312 13.53 12.51 5.15
CA GLU A 312 13.91 12.19 3.77
C GLU A 312 13.25 10.89 3.35
N ILE A 313 12.55 10.90 2.21
CA ILE A 313 11.94 9.70 1.62
C ILE A 313 12.57 9.49 0.26
N VAL A 314 13.21 8.35 0.09
CA VAL A 314 13.83 7.92 -1.16
C VAL A 314 13.19 6.62 -1.59
N SER A 315 12.52 6.63 -2.74
CA SER A 315 12.00 5.42 -3.37
C SER A 315 12.89 5.04 -4.55
N ARG A 316 13.13 3.75 -4.72
CA ARG A 316 13.83 3.27 -5.91
C ARG A 316 12.86 3.28 -7.07
N GLU A 317 13.13 4.12 -8.04
CA GLU A 317 12.54 3.97 -9.35
C GLU A 317 13.18 2.74 -10.01
N LYS A 318 12.48 1.60 -9.98
CA LYS A 318 12.85 0.51 -10.89
C LYS A 318 12.25 0.87 -12.24
N ALA A 319 13.13 1.04 -13.23
CA ALA A 319 12.71 1.11 -14.62
C ALA A 319 11.75 -0.05 -14.89
N ALA A 320 10.53 0.29 -15.33
CA ALA A 320 9.49 -0.63 -15.72
C ALA A 320 9.90 -1.38 -17.00
#